data_8d497caec51d807a5aa3d1abad881749
#
_entry.id   8d497caec51d807a5aa3d1abad881749
#
_cell.length_a   1.000
_cell.length_b   1.000
_cell.length_c   1.000
_cell.angle_alpha   90.00
_cell.angle_beta   90.00
_cell.angle_gamma   90.00
#
_symmetry.space_group_name_H-M   'P 1'
#
loop_
_entity.id
_entity.type
_entity.pdbx_description
1 polymer ?
#
loop_
_entity_poly.entity_id
_entity_poly.type
_entity_poly.pdbx_seq_one_letter_code
_entity_poly.pdbx_strand_id
1 'polypeptide(L)' 'NGFCIVRGKDPKAKGQKGDLLLLLKEQPGNSQILEIGVICIDGQKYPEKAWIDVTGKLVEL' A
#
# COMPACT_ATOMS: atom_id res chain seq x y z
N ASN A 1 8.95 7.36 11.38
CA ASN A 1 9.35 6.22 10.56
C ASN A 1 8.60 4.98 11.03
N GLY A 2 7.61 4.60 10.26
CA GLY A 2 6.80 3.45 10.58
C GLY A 2 6.90 2.39 9.50
N PHE A 3 6.34 1.23 9.80
CA PHE A 3 6.27 0.12 8.87
C PHE A 3 4.86 -0.45 8.96
N CYS A 4 4.21 -0.59 7.80
CA CYS A 4 2.84 -1.06 7.74
C CYS A 4 2.73 -2.18 6.72
N ILE A 5 2.08 -3.28 7.10
CA ILE A 5 1.79 -4.38 6.20
C ILE A 5 0.28 -4.50 6.07
N VAL A 6 -0.21 -4.47 4.84
CA VAL A 6 -1.63 -4.62 4.54
C VAL A 6 -1.81 -5.78 3.58
N ARG A 7 -2.69 -6.68 3.90
CA ARG A 7 -2.99 -7.85 3.08
C ARG A 7 -4.49 -7.96 2.89
N GLY A 8 -4.91 -8.21 1.65
CA GLY A 8 -6.33 -8.34 1.34
C GLY A 8 -6.57 -8.38 -0.15
N LYS A 9 -7.84 -8.36 -0.53
CA LYS A 9 -8.24 -8.42 -1.94
C LYS A 9 -8.01 -7.11 -2.66
N ASP A 10 -8.08 -5.99 -1.93
CA ASP A 10 -7.90 -4.66 -2.49
C ASP A 10 -7.14 -3.81 -1.46
N PRO A 11 -5.85 -4.13 -1.24
CA PRO A 11 -5.10 -3.48 -0.17
C PRO A 11 -4.81 -2.02 -0.50
N LYS A 12 -4.98 -1.18 0.51
CA LYS A 12 -4.67 0.25 0.44
C LYS A 12 -4.07 0.66 1.76
N ALA A 13 -3.16 1.60 1.72
CA ALA A 13 -2.54 2.11 2.93
C ALA A 13 -2.18 3.57 2.76
N LYS A 14 -1.94 4.22 3.88
CA LYS A 14 -1.43 5.60 3.90
C LYS A 14 -0.44 5.72 5.05
N GLY A 15 0.42 6.71 4.96
CA GLY A 15 1.44 6.89 5.97
C GLY A 15 1.99 8.30 5.97
N GLN A 16 3.03 8.50 6.75
CA GLN A 16 3.75 9.76 6.85
C GLN A 16 5.10 9.62 6.19
N LYS A 17 5.73 10.75 5.89
CA LYS A 17 7.06 10.75 5.27
C LYS A 17 8.02 9.89 6.07
N GLY A 18 8.71 8.98 5.40
CA GLY A 18 9.63 8.04 6.00
C GLY A 18 9.02 6.69 6.32
N ASP A 19 7.69 6.54 6.19
CA ASP A 19 7.04 5.27 6.44
C ASP A 19 7.20 4.33 5.25
N LEU A 20 7.31 3.04 5.55
CA LEU A 20 7.35 1.99 4.55
C LEU A 20 6.02 1.24 4.56
N LEU A 21 5.40 1.12 3.40
CA LEU A 21 4.15 0.39 3.23
C LEU A 21 4.40 -0.87 2.41
N LEU A 22 3.97 -2.00 2.92
CA LEU A 22 4.03 -3.28 2.19
C LEU A 22 2.58 -3.73 1.94
N LEU A 23 2.21 -3.83 0.69
CA LEU A 23 0.86 -4.16 0.29
C LEU A 23 0.86 -5.52 -0.42
N LEU A 24 0.00 -6.42 0.04
CA LEU A 24 -0.10 -7.78 -0.49
C LEU A 24 -1.51 -8.00 -1.00
N LYS A 25 -1.66 -8.12 -2.32
CA LYS A 25 -2.96 -8.34 -2.92
C LYS A 25 -3.23 -9.83 -3.05
N GLU A 26 -4.35 -10.29 -2.50
CA GLU A 26 -4.77 -11.68 -2.52
C GLU A 26 -5.73 -11.95 -3.66
N GLN A 27 -5.68 -13.16 -4.19
CA GLN A 27 -6.66 -13.62 -5.17
C GLN A 27 -8.03 -13.81 -4.48
N PRO A 28 -9.12 -13.34 -5.10
CA PRO A 28 -10.46 -13.61 -4.57
C PRO A 28 -10.71 -15.11 -4.51
N GLY A 29 -11.24 -15.58 -3.39
CA GLY A 29 -11.59 -16.98 -3.21
C GLY A 29 -10.52 -17.85 -2.58
N ASN A 30 -9.28 -17.37 -2.53
CA ASN A 30 -8.21 -18.06 -1.80
C ASN A 30 -7.20 -17.02 -1.30
N SER A 31 -6.16 -17.46 -0.61
CA SER A 31 -5.20 -16.55 0.01
C SER A 31 -3.90 -16.43 -0.79
N GLN A 32 -3.93 -16.80 -2.06
CA GLN A 32 -2.75 -16.71 -2.90
C GLN A 32 -2.42 -15.25 -3.20
N ILE A 33 -1.16 -14.86 -3.06
CA ILE A 33 -0.72 -13.50 -3.33
C ILE A 33 -0.56 -13.31 -4.84
N LEU A 34 -1.26 -12.31 -5.38
CA LEU A 34 -1.19 -11.95 -6.81
C LEU A 34 -0.19 -10.84 -7.07
N GLU A 35 -0.11 -9.87 -6.19
CA GLU A 35 0.76 -8.71 -6.36
C GLU A 35 1.34 -8.28 -5.03
N ILE A 36 2.54 -7.72 -5.08
CA ILE A 36 3.21 -7.15 -3.92
C ILE A 36 3.63 -5.73 -4.27
N GLY A 37 3.26 -4.77 -3.44
CA GLY A 37 3.69 -3.39 -3.57
C GLY A 37 4.54 -2.99 -2.38
N VAL A 38 5.69 -2.38 -2.66
CA VAL A 38 6.56 -1.84 -1.62
C VAL A 38 6.67 -0.34 -1.88
N ILE A 39 6.19 0.46 -0.94
CA ILE A 39 6.05 1.89 -1.12
C ILE A 39 6.69 2.62 0.04
N CYS A 40 7.62 3.52 -0.26
CA CYS A 40 8.20 4.41 0.73
C CYS A 40 7.57 5.79 0.56
N ILE A 41 6.95 6.29 1.61
CA ILE A 41 6.31 7.60 1.58
C ILE A 41 7.41 8.66 1.60
N ASP A 42 7.55 9.38 0.50
CA ASP A 42 8.61 10.38 0.35
C ASP A 42 8.09 11.83 0.38
N GLY A 43 6.78 12.00 0.46
CA GLY A 43 6.17 13.32 0.48
C GLY A 43 6.04 13.97 -0.90
N GLN A 44 6.44 13.28 -1.95
CA GLN A 44 6.38 13.78 -3.34
C GLN A 44 5.61 12.83 -4.24
N LYS A 45 6.28 11.80 -4.76
CA LYS A 45 5.61 10.79 -5.58
C LYS A 45 4.57 10.03 -4.78
N TYR A 46 4.89 9.73 -3.53
CA TYR A 46 3.99 9.10 -2.59
C TYR A 46 3.72 10.06 -1.44
N PRO A 47 2.67 10.89 -1.55
CA PRO A 47 2.40 11.93 -0.56
C PRO A 47 1.93 11.36 0.77
N GLU A 48 2.12 12.15 1.82
CA GLU A 48 1.63 11.80 3.14
C GLU A 48 0.11 11.80 3.18
N LYS A 49 -0.46 10.92 4.00
CA LYS A 49 -1.89 10.87 4.31
C LYS A 49 -2.78 10.61 3.10
N ALA A 50 -2.22 10.10 2.03
CA ALA A 50 -2.98 9.70 0.85
C ALA A 50 -3.07 8.19 0.79
N TRP A 51 -4.24 7.67 0.42
CA TRP A 51 -4.39 6.24 0.23
C TRP A 51 -3.69 5.80 -1.05
N ILE A 52 -2.93 4.72 -0.96
CA ILE A 52 -2.12 4.20 -2.07
C ILE A 52 -2.43 2.71 -2.20
N ASP A 53 -2.65 2.25 -3.43
CA ASP A 53 -2.93 0.85 -3.68
C ASP A 53 -1.65 0.06 -3.95
N VAL A 54 -1.81 -1.25 -4.21
CA VAL A 54 -0.68 -2.15 -4.40
C VAL A 54 0.17 -1.80 -5.62
N THR A 55 -0.38 -1.09 -6.60
CA THR A 55 0.34 -0.67 -7.79
C THR A 55 1.07 0.66 -7.61
N GLY A 56 0.91 1.29 -6.46
CA GLY A 56 1.50 2.60 -6.19
C GLY A 56 0.63 3.76 -6.64
N LYS A 57 -0.61 3.50 -7.05
CA LYS A 57 -1.51 4.52 -7.53
C LYS A 57 -2.28 5.15 -6.37
N LEU A 58 -2.46 6.47 -6.42
CA LEU A 58 -3.26 7.17 -5.43
C LEU A 58 -4.74 6.84 -5.64
N VAL A 59 -5.42 6.58 -4.53
CA VAL A 59 -6.82 6.16 -4.53
C VAL A 59 -7.63 7.11 -3.65
N GLU A 60 -8.79 7.52 -4.15
CA GLU A 60 -9.77 8.25 -3.34
C GLU A 60 -10.75 7.27 -2.74
N LEU A 61 -10.98 7.41 -1.43
CA LEU A 61 -11.96 6.59 -0.72
C LEU A 61 -13.21 7.38 -0.41
#